data_aa2535c14f0a9b2a9c0713a907db65ab
#
_entry.id   aa2535c14f0a9b2a9c0713a907db65ab
#
_cell.length_a   1.000
_cell.length_b   1.000
_cell.length_c   1.000
_cell.angle_alpha   90.00
_cell.angle_beta   90.00
_cell.angle_gamma   90.00
#
_symmetry.space_group_name_H-M   'P 1'
#
loop_
_entity.id
_entity.type
_entity.pdbx_description
1 polymer ?
#
loop_
_entity_poly.entity_id
_entity_poly.type
_entity_poly.pdbx_seq_one_letter_code
_entity_poly.pdbx_strand_id
1 'polypeptide(L)'
;MVAVSTNGKCPSFGKYLRDHIKNMSKGLWGETLNQLALKREKIVKTLTTYSQKQKVLGKLVKQNGQILLQNYSINGKVYLVGAGPGDPELITAKGLKAIQNADIILHDALIHPHLVFEINPNAKKIFVGKREDKHSVGQDIIHSIMIEEVGKGNIVVRLKGGDPFIFGRGGEEVMALAKARVLFEVIPGITSGLGAASGFGIPLTHRDDA
;
A
#
# COMPACT_ATOMS: atom_id res chain seq x y z
N MET A 1 13.43 -19.80 4.97
CA MET A 1 14.59 -18.89 4.83
C MET A 1 14.35 -17.99 3.62
N VAL A 2 14.43 -16.67 3.77
CA VAL A 2 14.37 -15.72 2.65
C VAL A 2 15.79 -15.31 2.35
N ALA A 3 16.24 -15.51 1.10
CA ALA A 3 17.55 -15.08 0.63
C ALA A 3 17.38 -13.84 -0.24
N VAL A 4 18.10 -12.77 0.11
CA VAL A 4 18.17 -11.54 -0.68
C VAL A 4 19.63 -11.31 -1.02
N SER A 5 19.93 -11.18 -2.31
CA SER A 5 21.28 -10.91 -2.80
C SER A 5 21.36 -9.51 -3.37
N THR A 6 22.40 -8.77 -3.02
CA THR A 6 22.76 -7.47 -3.60
C THR A 6 24.00 -7.57 -4.48
N ASN A 7 24.42 -8.79 -4.83
CA ASN A 7 25.67 -9.07 -5.55
C ASN A 7 26.89 -8.38 -4.93
N GLY A 8 26.95 -8.34 -3.60
CA GLY A 8 28.04 -7.73 -2.85
C GLY A 8 28.06 -6.20 -2.81
N LYS A 9 27.16 -5.52 -3.52
CA LYS A 9 27.15 -4.04 -3.61
C LYS A 9 26.67 -3.34 -2.34
N CYS A 10 25.74 -3.95 -1.58
CA CYS A 10 25.25 -3.39 -0.32
C CYS A 10 24.73 -4.49 0.62
N PRO A 11 25.61 -5.19 1.36
CA PRO A 11 25.20 -6.30 2.24
C PRO A 11 24.24 -5.88 3.35
N SER A 12 24.42 -4.69 3.92
CA SER A 12 23.55 -4.14 4.96
C SER A 12 22.10 -3.91 4.47
N PHE A 13 21.93 -3.45 3.23
CA PHE A 13 20.63 -3.31 2.61
C PHE A 13 19.98 -4.67 2.32
N GLY A 14 20.77 -5.65 1.88
CA GLY A 14 20.29 -7.03 1.72
C GLY A 14 19.81 -7.65 3.03
N LYS A 15 20.51 -7.39 4.14
CA LYS A 15 20.10 -7.79 5.49
C LYS A 15 18.81 -7.09 5.90
N TYR A 16 18.71 -5.78 5.71
CA TYR A 16 17.53 -4.99 6.02
C TYR A 16 16.29 -5.52 5.27
N LEU A 17 16.38 -5.71 3.96
CA LEU A 17 15.27 -6.24 3.14
C LEU A 17 14.84 -7.63 3.59
N ARG A 18 15.80 -8.52 3.86
CA ARG A 18 15.50 -9.86 4.36
C ARG A 18 14.76 -9.83 5.68
N ASP A 19 15.23 -9.00 6.63
CA ASP A 19 14.62 -8.90 7.95
C ASP A 19 13.26 -8.20 7.88
N HIS A 20 13.07 -7.25 6.98
CA HIS A 20 11.80 -6.60 6.69
C HIS A 20 10.78 -7.59 6.11
N ILE A 21 11.17 -8.36 5.08
CA ILE A 21 10.31 -9.42 4.49
C ILE A 21 9.96 -10.48 5.56
N LYS A 22 10.93 -10.88 6.38
CA LYS A 22 10.72 -11.83 7.47
C LYS A 22 9.73 -11.31 8.51
N ASN A 23 9.79 -10.02 8.84
CA ASN A 23 8.86 -9.40 9.79
C ASN A 23 7.46 -9.23 9.21
N MET A 24 7.33 -8.85 7.93
CA MET A 24 6.07 -8.81 7.21
C MET A 24 5.39 -10.19 7.14
N SER A 25 6.18 -11.26 7.07
CA SER A 25 5.67 -12.64 6.99
C SER A 25 5.42 -13.30 8.35
N LYS A 26 5.83 -12.67 9.47
CA LYS A 26 5.57 -13.22 10.81
C LYS A 26 4.07 -13.31 11.09
N GLY A 27 3.62 -14.53 11.30
CA GLY A 27 2.21 -14.84 11.62
C GLY A 27 1.32 -15.13 10.42
N LEU A 28 1.68 -14.70 9.22
CA LEU A 28 0.87 -14.90 8.01
C LEU A 28 1.23 -16.19 7.27
N TRP A 29 2.55 -16.43 7.19
CA TRP A 29 3.12 -17.54 6.44
C TRP A 29 3.52 -18.70 7.35
N GLY A 30 3.59 -18.47 8.67
CA GLY A 30 4.14 -19.45 9.61
C GLY A 30 3.41 -20.77 9.58
N GLU A 31 2.09 -20.77 9.70
CA GLU A 31 1.30 -21.99 9.69
C GLU A 31 1.26 -22.65 8.32
N THR A 32 1.11 -21.86 7.26
CA THR A 32 1.13 -22.37 5.89
C THR A 32 2.50 -22.92 5.50
N LEU A 33 3.58 -22.26 5.91
CA LEU A 33 4.94 -22.79 5.69
C LEU A 33 5.18 -24.07 6.46
N ASN A 34 4.68 -24.21 7.68
CA ASN A 34 4.74 -25.45 8.46
C ASN A 34 3.96 -26.56 7.77
N GLN A 35 2.75 -26.29 7.29
CA GLN A 35 1.95 -27.26 6.54
C GLN A 35 2.62 -27.67 5.22
N LEU A 36 3.22 -26.73 4.51
CA LEU A 36 4.00 -26.99 3.30
C LEU A 36 5.26 -27.81 3.59
N ALA A 37 5.94 -27.54 4.71
CA ALA A 37 7.11 -28.31 5.13
C ALA A 37 6.77 -29.77 5.41
N LEU A 38 5.68 -30.04 6.13
CA LEU A 38 5.19 -31.40 6.40
C LEU A 38 4.79 -32.13 5.12
N LYS A 39 4.09 -31.46 4.21
CA LYS A 39 3.73 -32.03 2.90
C LYS A 39 4.98 -32.29 2.05
N ARG A 40 5.96 -31.38 2.06
CA ARG A 40 7.23 -31.53 1.36
C ARG A 40 8.00 -32.78 1.88
N GLU A 41 8.05 -32.96 3.19
CA GLU A 41 8.76 -34.10 3.79
C GLU A 41 8.14 -35.43 3.35
N LYS A 42 6.81 -35.53 3.33
CA LYS A 42 6.10 -36.72 2.80
C LYS A 42 6.43 -36.98 1.33
N ILE A 43 6.36 -35.94 0.49
CA ILE A 43 6.64 -36.03 -0.95
C ILE A 43 8.09 -36.48 -1.21
N VAL A 44 9.06 -35.93 -0.46
CA VAL A 44 10.48 -36.26 -0.61
C VAL A 44 10.74 -37.72 -0.19
N LYS A 45 10.03 -38.24 0.82
CA LYS A 45 10.12 -39.66 1.26
C LYS A 45 9.45 -40.65 0.30
N THR A 46 8.35 -40.21 -0.36
CA THR A 46 7.52 -41.12 -1.17
C THR A 46 7.97 -41.22 -2.63
N LEU A 47 8.51 -40.13 -3.19
CA LEU A 47 8.94 -40.10 -4.59
C LEU A 47 10.45 -40.32 -4.70
N THR A 48 10.83 -41.17 -5.66
CA THR A 48 12.23 -41.54 -5.89
C THR A 48 12.95 -40.61 -6.86
N THR A 49 12.27 -40.15 -7.90
CA THR A 49 12.91 -39.39 -9.00
C THR A 49 12.86 -37.87 -8.74
N TYR A 50 14.00 -37.18 -8.97
CA TYR A 50 14.13 -35.75 -8.81
C TYR A 50 13.11 -34.94 -9.63
N SER A 51 12.87 -35.35 -10.90
CA SER A 51 11.89 -34.70 -11.80
C SER A 51 10.47 -34.79 -11.25
N GLN A 52 10.05 -35.95 -10.71
CA GLN A 52 8.74 -36.11 -10.10
C GLN A 52 8.61 -35.24 -8.84
N LYS A 53 9.65 -35.21 -7.99
CA LYS A 53 9.68 -34.32 -6.80
C LYS A 53 9.50 -32.86 -7.18
N GLN A 54 10.25 -32.36 -8.17
CA GLN A 54 10.14 -30.98 -8.63
C GLN A 54 8.73 -30.66 -9.17
N LYS A 55 8.16 -31.53 -9.98
CA LYS A 55 6.82 -31.33 -10.57
C LYS A 55 5.73 -31.28 -9.52
N VAL A 56 5.76 -32.19 -8.54
CA VAL A 56 4.75 -32.23 -7.46
C VAL A 56 4.92 -31.09 -6.47
N LEU A 57 6.16 -30.77 -6.08
CA LEU A 57 6.44 -29.63 -5.20
C LEU A 57 6.09 -28.29 -5.86
N GLY A 58 6.36 -28.14 -7.16
CA GLY A 58 5.99 -26.94 -7.92
C GLY A 58 4.47 -26.73 -7.97
N LYS A 59 3.69 -27.80 -8.18
CA LYS A 59 2.22 -27.75 -8.11
C LYS A 59 1.74 -27.40 -6.70
N LEU A 60 2.32 -28.02 -5.68
CA LEU A 60 1.96 -27.76 -4.28
C LEU A 60 2.18 -26.30 -3.89
N VAL A 61 3.34 -25.72 -4.25
CA VAL A 61 3.66 -24.31 -3.98
C VAL A 61 2.72 -23.39 -4.75
N LYS A 62 2.44 -23.67 -6.02
CA LYS A 62 1.54 -22.86 -6.85
C LYS A 62 0.11 -22.88 -6.32
N GLN A 63 -0.43 -24.05 -5.94
CA GLN A 63 -1.77 -24.18 -5.38
C GLN A 63 -1.91 -23.47 -4.02
N ASN A 64 -0.96 -23.70 -3.11
CA ASN A 64 -1.03 -23.05 -1.80
C ASN A 64 -0.69 -21.56 -1.87
N GLY A 65 0.16 -21.14 -2.82
CA GLY A 65 0.37 -19.72 -3.12
C GLY A 65 -0.89 -19.04 -3.63
N GLN A 66 -1.67 -19.69 -4.49
CA GLN A 66 -2.96 -19.20 -4.95
C GLN A 66 -3.99 -19.14 -3.81
N ILE A 67 -4.06 -20.15 -2.95
CA ILE A 67 -4.94 -20.16 -1.77
C ILE A 67 -4.53 -19.04 -0.79
N LEU A 68 -3.24 -18.84 -0.59
CA LEU A 68 -2.75 -17.72 0.23
C LEU A 68 -3.11 -16.37 -0.40
N LEU A 69 -2.94 -16.24 -1.71
CA LEU A 69 -3.33 -15.04 -2.44
C LEU A 69 -4.85 -14.87 -2.47
N GLN A 70 -5.64 -15.95 -2.52
CA GLN A 70 -7.10 -15.92 -2.45
C GLN A 70 -7.62 -15.66 -1.04
N ASN A 71 -6.99 -16.21 0.00
CA ASN A 71 -7.29 -15.86 1.40
C ASN A 71 -6.79 -14.46 1.78
N TYR A 72 -5.88 -13.88 0.98
CA TYR A 72 -5.46 -12.47 0.99
C TYR A 72 -6.30 -11.60 0.03
N SER A 73 -7.08 -12.23 -0.82
CA SER A 73 -8.11 -11.61 -1.62
C SER A 73 -9.36 -11.33 -0.75
N ILE A 74 -9.17 -10.60 0.32
CA ILE A 74 -10.13 -9.56 0.63
C ILE A 74 -10.05 -8.72 -0.64
N ASN A 75 -11.12 -8.69 -1.42
CA ASN A 75 -11.17 -7.96 -2.70
C ASN A 75 -10.90 -6.46 -2.52
N GLY A 76 -10.65 -6.00 -1.30
CA GLY A 76 -10.41 -4.64 -0.92
C GLY A 76 -8.93 -4.30 -0.73
N LYS A 77 -8.59 -3.06 -1.03
CA LYS A 77 -7.25 -2.48 -0.88
C LYS A 77 -7.35 -1.00 -0.55
N VAL A 78 -6.41 -0.49 0.25
CA VAL A 78 -6.28 0.95 0.48
C VAL A 78 -5.18 1.53 -0.42
N TYR A 79 -5.50 2.62 -1.10
CA TYR A 79 -4.52 3.48 -1.74
C TYR A 79 -4.42 4.79 -0.96
N LEU A 80 -3.24 5.08 -0.39
CA LEU A 80 -2.94 6.41 0.11
C LEU A 80 -2.38 7.22 -1.05
N VAL A 81 -3.12 8.22 -1.50
CA VAL A 81 -2.81 8.96 -2.74
C VAL A 81 -2.52 10.41 -2.42
N GLY A 82 -1.34 10.88 -2.81
CA GLY A 82 -1.03 12.30 -2.82
C GLY A 82 -1.75 12.99 -3.98
N ALA A 83 -2.60 13.96 -3.64
CA ALA A 83 -3.41 14.69 -4.60
C ALA A 83 -2.65 15.88 -5.23
N GLY A 84 -1.42 16.13 -4.81
CA GLY A 84 -0.66 17.30 -5.27
C GLY A 84 -0.99 18.58 -4.50
N PRO A 85 -0.42 19.74 -4.93
CA PRO A 85 -0.43 21.00 -4.19
C PRO A 85 -1.73 21.80 -4.34
N GLY A 86 -2.73 21.30 -5.04
CA GLY A 86 -4.02 21.97 -5.25
C GLY A 86 -4.51 21.92 -6.70
N ASP A 87 -3.62 22.09 -7.67
CA ASP A 87 -3.94 21.92 -9.08
C ASP A 87 -4.23 20.45 -9.38
N PRO A 88 -5.44 20.11 -9.87
CA PRO A 88 -5.82 18.73 -10.17
C PRO A 88 -5.00 18.09 -11.30
N GLU A 89 -4.37 18.87 -12.18
CA GLU A 89 -3.51 18.35 -13.25
C GLU A 89 -2.14 17.87 -12.71
N LEU A 90 -1.78 18.27 -11.50
CA LEU A 90 -0.54 17.83 -10.85
C LEU A 90 -0.67 16.51 -10.07
N ILE A 91 -1.79 15.82 -10.20
CA ILE A 91 -1.91 14.45 -9.71
C ILE A 91 -1.09 13.50 -10.57
N THR A 92 -0.51 12.48 -9.95
CA THR A 92 0.20 11.45 -10.71
C THR A 92 -0.77 10.59 -11.52
N ALA A 93 -0.36 10.11 -12.70
CA ALA A 93 -1.17 9.20 -13.52
C ALA A 93 -1.61 7.94 -12.75
N LYS A 94 -0.79 7.47 -11.81
CA LYS A 94 -1.12 6.35 -10.94
C LYS A 94 -2.19 6.71 -9.90
N GLY A 95 -2.11 7.91 -9.32
CA GLY A 95 -3.10 8.45 -8.42
C GLY A 95 -4.46 8.61 -9.10
N LEU A 96 -4.47 9.15 -10.30
CA LEU A 96 -5.67 9.30 -11.11
C LEU A 96 -6.36 7.94 -11.37
N LYS A 97 -5.59 6.93 -11.77
CA LYS A 97 -6.11 5.57 -11.97
C LYS A 97 -6.67 4.96 -10.70
N ALA A 98 -6.06 5.22 -9.54
CA ALA A 98 -6.57 4.74 -8.26
C ALA A 98 -7.94 5.37 -7.96
N ILE A 99 -8.12 6.68 -8.17
CA ILE A 99 -9.41 7.38 -7.99
C ILE A 99 -10.47 6.80 -8.93
N GLN A 100 -10.14 6.59 -10.21
CA GLN A 100 -11.06 6.04 -11.21
C GLN A 100 -11.62 4.67 -10.84
N ASN A 101 -10.84 3.86 -10.13
CA ASN A 101 -11.21 2.50 -9.74
C ASN A 101 -11.65 2.37 -8.27
N ALA A 102 -11.82 3.48 -7.56
CA ALA A 102 -12.21 3.47 -6.16
C ALA A 102 -13.71 3.17 -5.98
N ASP A 103 -14.04 2.34 -5.00
CA ASP A 103 -15.41 2.23 -4.48
C ASP A 103 -15.69 3.34 -3.47
N ILE A 104 -14.67 3.73 -2.72
CA ILE A 104 -14.75 4.74 -1.67
C ILE A 104 -13.57 5.71 -1.75
N ILE A 105 -13.87 6.99 -1.63
CA ILE A 105 -12.88 8.07 -1.56
C ILE A 105 -13.01 8.78 -0.20
N LEU A 106 -11.98 8.65 0.64
CA LEU A 106 -11.83 9.44 1.86
C LEU A 106 -10.98 10.67 1.56
N HIS A 107 -11.52 11.86 1.84
CA HIS A 107 -10.82 13.11 1.53
C HIS A 107 -10.98 14.14 2.65
N ASP A 108 -10.07 15.10 2.69
CA ASP A 108 -10.14 16.29 3.54
C ASP A 108 -10.50 17.55 2.74
N ALA A 109 -10.46 18.71 3.41
CA ALA A 109 -10.84 20.00 2.81
C ALA A 109 -9.81 20.54 1.82
N LEU A 110 -8.59 20.01 1.79
CA LEU A 110 -7.50 20.51 0.95
C LEU A 110 -7.52 19.93 -0.47
N ILE A 111 -8.40 18.99 -0.73
CA ILE A 111 -8.45 18.30 -2.03
C ILE A 111 -9.35 19.06 -3.00
N HIS A 112 -8.83 19.28 -4.20
CA HIS A 112 -9.59 19.97 -5.25
C HIS A 112 -10.90 19.18 -5.57
N PRO A 113 -12.07 19.84 -5.64
CA PRO A 113 -13.36 19.18 -5.85
C PRO A 113 -13.42 18.28 -7.09
N HIS A 114 -12.75 18.67 -8.17
CA HIS A 114 -12.65 17.86 -9.39
C HIS A 114 -12.14 16.44 -9.12
N LEU A 115 -11.06 16.29 -8.34
CA LEU A 115 -10.50 14.98 -7.99
C LEU A 115 -11.44 14.15 -7.13
N VAL A 116 -12.29 14.78 -6.33
CA VAL A 116 -13.20 14.09 -5.43
C VAL A 116 -14.48 13.67 -6.13
N PHE A 117 -15.09 14.57 -6.90
CA PHE A 117 -16.46 14.40 -7.37
C PHE A 117 -16.60 14.08 -8.84
N GLU A 118 -15.66 14.52 -9.69
CA GLU A 118 -15.83 14.42 -11.15
C GLU A 118 -15.10 13.23 -11.74
N ILE A 119 -13.91 12.87 -11.23
CA ILE A 119 -13.11 11.76 -11.77
C ILE A 119 -13.81 10.41 -11.65
N ASN A 120 -14.49 10.18 -10.52
CA ASN A 120 -15.26 8.97 -10.28
C ASN A 120 -16.58 9.32 -9.55
N PRO A 121 -17.62 9.72 -10.26
CA PRO A 121 -18.90 10.10 -9.65
C PRO A 121 -19.55 8.98 -8.84
N ASN A 122 -19.33 7.73 -9.22
CA ASN A 122 -19.97 6.56 -8.61
C ASN A 122 -19.37 6.15 -7.27
N ALA A 123 -18.11 6.52 -6.98
CA ALA A 123 -17.50 6.21 -5.70
C ALA A 123 -18.25 6.90 -4.55
N LYS A 124 -18.38 6.22 -3.42
CA LYS A 124 -18.86 6.82 -2.17
C LYS A 124 -17.81 7.80 -1.64
N LYS A 125 -18.18 9.04 -1.36
CA LYS A 125 -17.31 10.08 -0.81
C LYS A 125 -17.50 10.16 0.69
N ILE A 126 -16.40 10.15 1.45
CA ILE A 126 -16.40 10.31 2.90
C ILE A 126 -15.45 11.46 3.24
N PHE A 127 -16.02 12.52 3.76
CA PHE A 127 -15.25 13.66 4.24
C PHE A 127 -14.69 13.37 5.64
N VAL A 128 -13.38 13.49 5.79
CA VAL A 128 -12.66 13.24 7.05
C VAL A 128 -11.83 14.45 7.53
N GLY A 129 -12.01 15.60 6.88
CA GLY A 129 -11.34 16.85 7.24
C GLY A 129 -11.94 17.53 8.48
N LYS A 130 -11.31 18.66 8.89
CA LYS A 130 -11.89 19.55 9.91
C LYS A 130 -13.08 20.29 9.31
N ARG A 131 -14.18 20.40 10.05
CA ARG A 131 -15.26 21.36 9.81
C ARG A 131 -15.09 22.50 10.80
N GLU A 132 -15.46 23.72 10.37
CA GLU A 132 -15.24 24.95 11.12
C GLU A 132 -15.79 24.90 12.55
N ASP A 133 -16.87 24.15 12.82
CA ASP A 133 -17.54 24.08 14.11
C ASP A 133 -17.44 22.73 14.84
N LYS A 134 -16.60 21.80 14.38
CA LYS A 134 -16.49 20.47 15.01
C LYS A 134 -15.04 20.01 15.11
N HIS A 135 -14.75 19.30 16.20
CA HIS A 135 -13.48 18.61 16.35
C HIS A 135 -13.16 17.79 15.11
N SER A 136 -11.89 17.82 14.68
CA SER A 136 -11.41 16.98 13.57
C SER A 136 -11.79 15.52 13.83
N VAL A 137 -12.19 14.80 12.79
CA VAL A 137 -12.35 13.34 12.88
C VAL A 137 -11.05 12.77 13.42
N GLY A 138 -11.13 12.08 14.55
CA GLY A 138 -9.94 11.49 15.18
C GLY A 138 -9.24 10.55 14.21
N GLN A 139 -7.91 10.51 14.25
CA GLN A 139 -7.14 9.66 13.34
C GLN A 139 -7.56 8.20 13.45
N ASP A 140 -7.89 7.73 14.67
CA ASP A 140 -8.36 6.36 14.90
C ASP A 140 -9.68 6.04 14.18
N ILE A 141 -10.56 7.04 14.01
CA ILE A 141 -11.81 6.89 13.25
C ILE A 141 -11.50 6.74 11.76
N ILE A 142 -10.55 7.53 11.23
CA ILE A 142 -10.11 7.41 9.83
C ILE A 142 -9.53 6.02 9.57
N HIS A 143 -8.67 5.53 10.48
CA HIS A 143 -8.11 4.19 10.40
C HIS A 143 -9.22 3.12 10.41
N SER A 144 -10.18 3.24 11.33
CA SER A 144 -11.30 2.30 11.45
C SER A 144 -12.16 2.25 10.18
N ILE A 145 -12.47 3.41 9.58
CA ILE A 145 -13.23 3.48 8.33
C ILE A 145 -12.49 2.76 7.21
N MET A 146 -11.19 3.01 7.03
CA MET A 146 -10.40 2.36 5.97
C MET A 146 -10.38 0.84 6.16
N ILE A 147 -10.14 0.37 7.38
CA ILE A 147 -10.07 -1.06 7.71
C ILE A 147 -11.43 -1.74 7.49
N GLU A 148 -12.51 -1.12 7.97
CA GLU A 148 -13.87 -1.65 7.84
C GLU A 148 -14.30 -1.77 6.38
N GLU A 149 -14.08 -0.72 5.59
CA GLU A 149 -14.52 -0.71 4.19
C GLU A 149 -13.72 -1.69 3.33
N VAL A 150 -12.42 -1.85 3.60
CA VAL A 150 -11.62 -2.91 2.97
C VAL A 150 -12.11 -4.30 3.39
N GLY A 151 -12.53 -4.46 4.64
CA GLY A 151 -13.13 -5.71 5.14
C GLY A 151 -14.42 -6.12 4.40
N LYS A 152 -15.12 -5.16 3.81
CA LYS A 152 -16.28 -5.37 2.93
C LYS A 152 -15.91 -5.67 1.48
N GLY A 153 -14.63 -5.68 1.15
CA GLY A 153 -14.12 -5.93 -0.20
C GLY A 153 -13.95 -4.67 -1.06
N ASN A 154 -14.11 -3.46 -0.49
CA ASN A 154 -14.05 -2.21 -1.23
C ASN A 154 -12.60 -1.78 -1.52
N ILE A 155 -12.40 -1.17 -2.67
CA ILE A 155 -11.19 -0.40 -3.02
C ILE A 155 -11.34 0.99 -2.41
N VAL A 156 -10.51 1.30 -1.43
CA VAL A 156 -10.55 2.56 -0.69
C VAL A 156 -9.40 3.46 -1.13
N VAL A 157 -9.71 4.67 -1.57
CA VAL A 157 -8.72 5.71 -1.84
C VAL A 157 -8.77 6.75 -0.72
N ARG A 158 -7.66 6.91 -0.01
CA ARG A 158 -7.43 8.01 0.93
C ARG A 158 -6.66 9.11 0.19
N LEU A 159 -7.37 10.16 -0.22
CA LEU A 159 -6.78 11.35 -0.84
C LEU A 159 -6.22 12.28 0.22
N LYS A 160 -4.98 12.71 0.03
CA LYS A 160 -4.25 13.61 0.94
C LYS A 160 -3.64 14.75 0.13
N GLY A 161 -3.76 15.97 0.60
CA GLY A 161 -3.10 17.12 -0.03
C GLY A 161 -1.58 16.94 -0.06
N GLY A 162 -0.94 17.40 -1.12
CA GLY A 162 0.50 17.23 -1.32
C GLY A 162 0.91 15.76 -1.47
N ASP A 163 1.84 15.33 -0.64
CA ASP A 163 2.35 13.96 -0.54
C ASP A 163 1.90 13.30 0.77
N PRO A 164 1.50 12.01 0.78
CA PRO A 164 1.02 11.34 1.99
C PRO A 164 2.01 11.30 3.15
N PHE A 165 3.30 11.32 2.87
CA PHE A 165 4.37 11.20 3.87
C PHE A 165 5.03 12.53 4.25
N ILE A 166 4.67 13.62 3.58
CA ILE A 166 5.19 14.97 3.90
C ILE A 166 4.12 15.74 4.69
N PHE A 167 4.30 15.86 5.99
CA PHE A 167 3.38 16.50 6.95
C PHE A 167 1.94 15.99 6.91
N GLY A 168 1.70 14.84 6.23
CA GLY A 168 0.38 14.29 5.97
C GLY A 168 -0.08 13.21 6.97
N ARG A 169 0.70 12.85 7.98
CA ARG A 169 0.42 11.75 8.92
C ARG A 169 0.21 10.38 8.25
N GLY A 170 0.62 10.23 6.98
CA GLY A 170 0.46 8.97 6.23
C GLY A 170 1.19 7.79 6.87
N GLY A 171 2.27 8.05 7.61
CA GLY A 171 2.98 7.03 8.38
C GLY A 171 2.10 6.37 9.45
N GLU A 172 1.28 7.14 10.16
CA GLU A 172 0.33 6.62 11.16
C GLU A 172 -0.74 5.76 10.50
N GLU A 173 -1.31 6.22 9.38
CA GLU A 173 -2.31 5.49 8.59
C GLU A 173 -1.73 4.15 8.09
N VAL A 174 -0.52 4.15 7.53
CA VAL A 174 0.16 2.94 7.05
C VAL A 174 0.45 1.96 8.20
N MET A 175 0.88 2.46 9.35
CA MET A 175 1.11 1.61 10.54
C MET A 175 -0.17 0.93 11.02
N ALA A 176 -1.30 1.66 11.03
CA ALA A 176 -2.60 1.11 11.42
C ALA A 176 -3.06 0.03 10.43
N LEU A 177 -2.94 0.29 9.12
CA LEU A 177 -3.29 -0.67 8.07
C LEU A 177 -2.41 -1.93 8.13
N ALA A 178 -1.10 -1.77 8.34
CA ALA A 178 -0.16 -2.89 8.49
C ALA A 178 -0.49 -3.74 9.73
N LYS A 179 -0.81 -3.09 10.87
CA LYS A 179 -1.23 -3.78 12.09
C LYS A 179 -2.53 -4.58 11.88
N ALA A 180 -3.47 -4.01 11.11
CA ALA A 180 -4.72 -4.67 10.74
C ALA A 180 -4.57 -5.69 9.60
N ARG A 181 -3.36 -5.86 9.04
CA ARG A 181 -3.07 -6.75 7.91
C ARG A 181 -3.89 -6.41 6.64
N VAL A 182 -4.21 -5.16 6.46
CA VAL A 182 -4.88 -4.64 5.27
C VAL A 182 -3.85 -4.42 4.16
N LEU A 183 -4.17 -4.83 2.94
CA LEU A 183 -3.36 -4.50 1.78
C LEU A 183 -3.44 -3.00 1.49
N PHE A 184 -2.30 -2.36 1.35
CA PHE A 184 -2.25 -0.95 0.99
C PHE A 184 -1.13 -0.66 0.01
N GLU A 185 -1.24 0.48 -0.62
CA GLU A 185 -0.21 1.06 -1.49
C GLU A 185 -0.18 2.57 -1.30
N VAL A 186 1.03 3.12 -1.21
CA VAL A 186 1.24 4.56 -1.12
C VAL A 186 1.64 5.08 -2.50
N ILE A 187 0.89 6.05 -3.00
CA ILE A 187 1.14 6.71 -4.27
C ILE A 187 1.57 8.14 -3.95
N PRO A 188 2.82 8.52 -4.26
CA PRO A 188 3.33 9.85 -3.94
C PRO A 188 2.58 10.94 -4.70
N GLY A 189 2.62 12.14 -4.17
CA GLY A 189 2.14 13.35 -4.80
C GLY A 189 3.19 14.46 -4.76
N ILE A 190 2.96 15.54 -5.50
CA ILE A 190 3.81 16.73 -5.44
C ILE A 190 3.51 17.46 -4.14
N THR A 191 4.52 17.58 -3.26
CA THR A 191 4.37 18.34 -2.02
C THR A 191 4.21 19.84 -2.29
N SER A 192 3.46 20.55 -1.44
CA SER A 192 3.14 21.97 -1.61
C SER A 192 4.39 22.85 -1.70
N GLY A 193 5.46 22.54 -0.97
CA GLY A 193 6.73 23.28 -1.06
C GLY A 193 7.35 23.23 -2.46
N LEU A 194 7.40 22.04 -3.07
CA LEU A 194 7.89 21.88 -4.44
C LEU A 194 6.93 22.52 -5.46
N GLY A 195 5.63 22.32 -5.28
CA GLY A 195 4.60 22.89 -6.16
C GLY A 195 4.64 24.43 -6.16
N ALA A 196 4.74 25.06 -4.99
CA ALA A 196 4.83 26.50 -4.86
C ALA A 196 6.13 27.05 -5.51
N ALA A 197 7.28 26.45 -5.19
CA ALA A 197 8.56 26.89 -5.75
C ALA A 197 8.54 26.83 -7.29
N SER A 198 8.04 25.74 -7.87
CA SER A 198 7.90 25.57 -9.32
C SER A 198 6.92 26.57 -9.93
N GLY A 199 5.78 26.82 -9.25
CA GLY A 199 4.78 27.81 -9.70
C GLY A 199 5.30 29.24 -9.75
N PHE A 200 6.26 29.59 -8.89
CA PHE A 200 6.95 30.88 -8.91
C PHE A 200 8.24 30.89 -9.72
N GLY A 201 8.61 29.78 -10.37
CA GLY A 201 9.86 29.68 -11.12
C GLY A 201 11.12 29.71 -10.26
N ILE A 202 11.01 29.33 -8.98
CA ILE A 202 12.11 29.32 -8.03
C ILE A 202 12.69 27.91 -7.92
N PRO A 203 13.94 27.65 -8.36
CA PRO A 203 14.58 26.36 -8.15
C PRO A 203 14.91 26.17 -6.66
N LEU A 204 14.57 24.97 -6.11
CA LEU A 204 14.90 24.63 -4.71
C LEU A 204 16.34 24.18 -4.53
N THR A 205 17.02 23.83 -5.60
CA THR A 205 18.42 23.41 -5.62
C THR A 205 19.15 24.12 -6.74
N HIS A 206 20.40 24.46 -6.51
CA HIS A 206 21.29 25.03 -7.52
C HIS A 206 22.59 24.23 -7.52
N ARG A 207 23.23 24.15 -8.70
CA ARG A 207 24.44 23.33 -8.86
C ARG A 207 25.58 23.76 -7.94
N ASP A 208 25.67 25.06 -7.70
CA ASP A 208 26.78 25.66 -6.95
C ASP A 208 26.44 25.82 -5.46
N ASP A 209 25.20 25.54 -5.02
CA ASP A 209 24.69 25.73 -3.65
C ASP A 209 24.21 24.40 -3.01
N ALA A 210 24.62 23.25 -3.53
CA ALA A 210 24.23 21.93 -3.06
C ALA A 210 25.28 21.31 -2.11
#